data_ea1a41a56d90b130997fdda6639db097
#
_entry.id   ea1a41a56d90b130997fdda6639db097
#
_cell.length_a   1.000
_cell.length_b   1.000
_cell.length_c   1.000
_cell.angle_alpha   90.00
_cell.angle_beta   90.00
_cell.angle_gamma   90.00
#
_symmetry.space_group_name_H-M   'P 1'
#
loop_
_entity.id
_entity.type
_entity.pdbx_description
1 polymer ?
#
loop_
_entity_poly.entity_id
_entity_poly.type
_entity_poly.pdbx_seq_one_letter_code
_entity_poly.pdbx_strand_id
1 'polypeptide(L)'
;MVFVGCFFVCFLYTAYEIVLNGNEIGGGSVRKHQDDIQEKMFECLGFPKAQAYERFGFLLDAFKYGVPPHAGLAYGLDRLAMLMAKQDSIRDVIAFPKIKDASCLLTDAPSPVDDIQLKELGILVEKDQIEEEQ
;
A
#
# COMPACT_ATOMS: atom_id res chain seq x y z
N MET A 1 -16.09 -19.01 -0.52
CA MET A 1 -15.02 -19.87 0.02
C MET A 1 -13.98 -18.94 0.59
N VAL A 2 -13.87 -18.87 1.91
CA VAL A 2 -12.92 -17.99 2.61
C VAL A 2 -11.62 -18.76 2.75
N PHE A 3 -10.56 -18.30 2.11
CA PHE A 3 -9.21 -18.82 2.31
C PHE A 3 -8.50 -17.96 3.38
N VAL A 4 -8.18 -18.58 4.51
CA VAL A 4 -7.27 -18.01 5.50
C VAL A 4 -5.86 -18.46 5.12
N GLY A 5 -5.12 -17.60 4.43
CA GLY A 5 -3.71 -17.83 4.11
C GLY A 5 -2.84 -17.41 5.28
N CYS A 6 -2.17 -18.35 5.90
CA CYS A 6 -1.17 -18.10 6.94
C CYS A 6 0.21 -17.99 6.29
N PHE A 7 0.78 -16.79 6.22
CA PHE A 7 2.17 -16.57 5.81
C PHE A 7 3.09 -16.72 7.04
N PHE A 8 3.99 -17.68 6.98
CA PHE A 8 4.99 -17.92 8.02
C PHE A 8 6.10 -16.86 7.92
N VAL A 9 6.01 -15.85 8.73
CA VAL A 9 7.17 -15.03 9.13
C VAL A 9 7.15 -14.96 10.64
N CYS A 10 8.19 -15.35 11.28
CA CYS A 10 8.61 -15.40 12.70
C CYS A 10 7.58 -15.08 13.85
N PHE A 11 6.37 -14.65 13.52
CA PHE A 11 5.22 -14.44 14.40
C PHE A 11 3.95 -14.92 13.72
N LEU A 12 3.05 -15.55 14.45
CA LEU A 12 1.69 -15.89 14.00
C LEU A 12 0.96 -14.60 13.59
N TYR A 13 0.94 -14.36 12.30
CA TYR A 13 0.23 -13.23 11.71
C TYR A 13 -1.22 -13.65 11.44
N THR A 14 -2.16 -12.98 12.06
CA THR A 14 -3.58 -13.26 11.87
C THR A 14 -4.13 -12.36 10.75
N ALA A 15 -3.75 -12.68 9.53
CA ALA A 15 -4.26 -12.03 8.33
C ALA A 15 -5.35 -12.91 7.69
N TYR A 16 -6.25 -12.27 6.96
CA TYR A 16 -7.31 -12.94 6.23
C TYR A 16 -7.58 -12.22 4.91
N GLU A 17 -8.01 -12.98 3.93
CA GLU A 17 -8.37 -12.49 2.61
C GLU A 17 -9.74 -13.03 2.24
N ILE A 18 -10.52 -12.23 1.51
CA ILE A 18 -11.80 -12.64 0.95
C ILE A 18 -11.61 -12.82 -0.55
N VAL A 19 -11.87 -14.03 -1.01
CA VAL A 19 -11.78 -14.40 -2.42
C VAL A 19 -13.16 -14.72 -2.95
N LEU A 20 -13.55 -14.08 -4.05
CA LEU A 20 -14.81 -14.33 -4.76
C LEU A 20 -14.50 -14.62 -6.24
N ASN A 21 -14.96 -15.75 -6.73
CA ASN A 21 -14.75 -16.19 -8.11
C ASN A 21 -13.27 -16.17 -8.56
N GLY A 22 -12.35 -16.52 -7.64
CA GLY A 22 -10.93 -16.51 -7.92
C GLY A 22 -10.24 -15.16 -7.80
N ASN A 23 -11.00 -14.08 -7.54
CA ASN A 23 -10.45 -12.74 -7.32
C ASN A 23 -10.43 -12.40 -5.83
N GLU A 24 -9.31 -11.93 -5.33
CA GLU A 24 -9.22 -11.31 -4.01
C GLU A 24 -9.96 -9.98 -4.04
N ILE A 25 -11.00 -9.85 -3.25
CA ILE A 25 -11.83 -8.65 -3.18
C ILE A 25 -11.63 -7.83 -1.92
N GLY A 26 -10.88 -8.35 -0.97
CA GLY A 26 -10.58 -7.64 0.25
C GLY A 26 -9.68 -8.44 1.16
N GLY A 27 -9.05 -7.74 2.08
CA GLY A 27 -8.17 -8.36 3.06
C GLY A 27 -8.03 -7.51 4.31
N GLY A 28 -7.53 -8.13 5.36
CA GLY A 28 -7.33 -7.48 6.63
C GLY A 28 -6.54 -8.32 7.62
N SER A 29 -6.45 -7.82 8.82
CA SER A 29 -5.78 -8.55 9.91
C SER A 29 -6.32 -8.17 11.27
N VAL A 30 -6.16 -9.07 12.23
CA VAL A 30 -6.23 -8.73 13.66
C VAL A 30 -4.99 -7.92 13.99
N ARG A 31 -5.18 -6.71 14.49
CA ARG A 31 -4.11 -5.77 14.76
C ARG A 31 -3.42 -6.08 16.09
N LYS A 32 -2.14 -5.76 16.18
CA LYS A 32 -1.43 -5.82 17.46
C LYS A 32 -1.79 -4.58 18.26
N HIS A 33 -2.18 -4.80 19.52
CA HIS A 33 -2.61 -3.74 20.44
C HIS A 33 -1.78 -3.71 21.74
N GLN A 34 -0.83 -4.64 21.86
CA GLN A 34 0.07 -4.75 23.01
C GLN A 34 1.43 -4.13 22.66
N ASP A 35 1.93 -3.24 23.50
CA ASP A 35 3.16 -2.47 23.25
C ASP A 35 4.39 -3.37 23.07
N ASP A 36 4.53 -4.37 23.92
CA ASP A 36 5.66 -5.31 23.90
C ASP A 36 5.70 -6.14 22.60
N ILE A 37 4.53 -6.52 22.10
CA ILE A 37 4.42 -7.24 20.83
C ILE A 37 4.71 -6.29 19.66
N GLN A 38 4.24 -5.04 19.73
CA GLN A 38 4.50 -4.06 18.68
C GLN A 38 6.00 -3.72 18.60
N GLU A 39 6.68 -3.56 19.74
CA GLU A 39 8.14 -3.37 19.75
C GLU A 39 8.89 -4.55 19.10
N LYS A 40 8.53 -5.78 19.45
CA LYS A 40 9.12 -6.98 18.84
C LYS A 40 8.87 -7.06 17.34
N MET A 41 7.70 -6.63 16.88
CA MET A 41 7.40 -6.57 15.45
C MET A 41 8.33 -5.59 14.72
N PHE A 42 8.61 -4.41 15.27
CA PHE A 42 9.57 -3.48 14.70
C PHE A 42 10.99 -4.06 14.66
N GLU A 43 11.42 -4.73 15.73
CA GLU A 43 12.72 -5.40 15.77
C GLU A 43 12.83 -6.47 14.67
N CYS A 44 11.81 -7.30 14.49
CA CYS A 44 11.78 -8.32 13.44
C CYS A 44 11.77 -7.74 12.01
N LEU A 45 11.21 -6.57 11.82
CA LEU A 45 11.22 -5.83 10.56
C LEU A 45 12.53 -5.07 10.33
N GLY A 46 13.49 -5.15 11.27
CA GLY A 46 14.78 -4.49 11.16
C GLY A 46 14.77 -3.00 11.50
N PHE A 47 13.72 -2.50 12.15
CA PHE A 47 13.68 -1.11 12.62
C PHE A 47 14.40 -0.98 13.98
N PRO A 48 15.48 -0.19 14.06
CA PRO A 48 16.04 0.21 15.35
C PRO A 48 15.00 0.98 16.19
N LYS A 49 15.01 0.82 17.51
CA LYS A 49 14.03 1.48 18.41
C LYS A 49 13.92 2.99 18.18
N ALA A 50 15.03 3.69 17.98
CA ALA A 50 15.03 5.13 17.72
C ALA A 50 14.26 5.47 16.43
N GLN A 51 14.50 4.74 15.35
CA GLN A 51 13.84 4.95 14.08
C GLN A 51 12.36 4.55 14.11
N ALA A 52 12.02 3.48 14.83
CA ALA A 52 10.64 3.07 15.04
C ALA A 52 9.87 4.17 15.77
N TYR A 53 10.48 4.77 16.81
CA TYR A 53 9.84 5.83 17.58
C TYR A 53 9.75 7.15 16.78
N GLU A 54 10.76 7.49 16.00
CA GLU A 54 10.73 8.67 15.12
C GLU A 54 9.57 8.62 14.13
N ARG A 55 9.32 7.45 13.54
CA ARG A 55 8.29 7.28 12.50
C ARG A 55 6.90 6.99 13.06
N PHE A 56 6.82 6.22 14.14
CA PHE A 56 5.58 5.66 14.67
C PHE A 56 5.35 6.02 16.15
N GLY A 57 6.13 6.96 16.72
CA GLY A 57 6.03 7.36 18.12
C GLY A 57 4.62 7.78 18.52
N PHE A 58 3.91 8.50 17.65
CA PHE A 58 2.53 8.89 17.87
C PHE A 58 1.60 7.69 18.12
N LEU A 59 1.82 6.58 17.42
CA LEU A 59 1.04 5.35 17.59
C LEU A 59 1.43 4.62 18.88
N LEU A 60 2.73 4.50 19.15
CA LEU A 60 3.25 3.85 20.35
C LEU A 60 2.81 4.59 21.62
N ASP A 61 2.82 5.92 21.58
CA ASP A 61 2.32 6.74 22.68
C ASP A 61 0.81 6.60 22.89
N ALA A 62 0.05 6.54 21.79
CA ALA A 62 -1.38 6.29 21.87
C ALA A 62 -1.70 4.93 22.53
N PHE A 63 -0.91 3.91 22.28
CA PHE A 63 -1.11 2.58 22.90
C PHE A 63 -0.98 2.61 24.41
N LYS A 64 -0.18 3.50 24.99
CA LYS A 64 -0.03 3.66 26.44
C LYS A 64 -1.31 4.08 27.16
N TYR A 65 -2.27 4.67 26.44
CA TYR A 65 -3.58 5.02 26.99
C TYR A 65 -4.57 3.85 26.99
N GLY A 66 -4.16 2.69 26.49
CA GLY A 66 -4.97 1.49 26.38
C GLY A 66 -5.65 1.36 25.04
N VAL A 67 -5.37 0.26 24.36
CA VAL A 67 -5.94 -0.05 23.04
C VAL A 67 -6.72 -1.35 23.14
N PRO A 68 -8.02 -1.38 22.77
CA PRO A 68 -8.79 -2.62 22.75
C PRO A 68 -8.29 -3.55 21.65
N PRO A 69 -8.50 -4.86 21.77
CA PRO A 69 -8.35 -5.77 20.64
C PRO A 69 -9.19 -5.29 19.47
N HIS A 70 -8.59 -5.17 18.31
CA HIS A 70 -9.26 -4.69 17.11
C HIS A 70 -8.76 -5.38 15.87
N ALA A 71 -9.58 -5.35 14.83
CA ALA A 71 -9.28 -5.87 13.51
C ALA A 71 -9.82 -4.92 12.45
N GLY A 72 -9.33 -5.06 11.24
CA GLY A 72 -9.79 -4.24 10.12
C GLY A 72 -9.91 -5.07 8.85
N LEU A 73 -10.78 -4.62 7.96
CA LEU A 73 -10.99 -5.18 6.65
C LEU A 73 -11.11 -4.06 5.63
N ALA A 74 -10.41 -4.19 4.51
CA ALA A 74 -10.52 -3.28 3.38
C ALA A 74 -11.00 -4.04 2.16
N TYR A 75 -11.98 -3.49 1.46
CA TYR A 75 -12.44 -4.01 0.18
C TYR A 75 -11.81 -3.25 -0.98
N GLY A 76 -11.42 -3.97 -2.03
CA GLY A 76 -11.03 -3.38 -3.31
C GLY A 76 -12.28 -2.97 -4.10
N LEU A 77 -12.65 -1.69 -4.03
CA LEU A 77 -13.86 -1.17 -4.68
C LEU A 77 -13.88 -1.46 -6.18
N ASP A 78 -12.78 -1.26 -6.87
CA ASP A 78 -12.68 -1.51 -8.31
C ASP A 78 -12.92 -2.98 -8.65
N ARG A 79 -12.40 -3.90 -7.84
CA ARG A 79 -12.63 -5.34 -8.02
C ARG A 79 -14.08 -5.73 -7.75
N LEU A 80 -14.71 -5.14 -6.74
CA LEU A 80 -16.12 -5.34 -6.49
C LEU A 80 -16.98 -4.82 -7.66
N ALA A 81 -16.70 -3.61 -8.14
CA ALA A 81 -17.38 -3.06 -9.30
C ALA A 81 -17.22 -3.94 -10.56
N MET A 82 -15.99 -4.42 -10.80
CA MET A 82 -15.68 -5.33 -11.89
C MET A 82 -16.55 -6.61 -11.82
N LEU A 83 -16.60 -7.25 -10.65
CA LEU A 83 -17.39 -8.47 -10.47
C LEU A 83 -18.90 -8.23 -10.59
N MET A 84 -19.40 -7.12 -10.04
CA MET A 84 -20.81 -6.73 -10.15
C MET A 84 -21.21 -6.42 -11.59
N ALA A 85 -20.32 -5.77 -12.33
CA ALA A 85 -20.51 -5.48 -13.75
C ALA A 85 -20.22 -6.68 -14.67
N LYS A 86 -19.80 -7.82 -14.10
CA LYS A 86 -19.44 -9.05 -14.83
C LYS A 86 -18.36 -8.81 -15.89
N GLN A 87 -17.38 -7.99 -15.54
CA GLN A 87 -16.22 -7.70 -16.38
C GLN A 87 -15.02 -8.55 -15.92
N ASP A 88 -14.09 -8.80 -16.84
CA ASP A 88 -12.87 -9.59 -16.57
C ASP A 88 -11.67 -8.72 -16.15
N SER A 89 -11.78 -7.40 -16.31
CA SER A 89 -10.72 -6.47 -16.00
C SER A 89 -11.23 -5.25 -15.24
N ILE A 90 -10.46 -4.79 -14.23
CA ILE A 90 -10.76 -3.53 -13.53
C ILE A 90 -10.66 -2.31 -14.46
N ARG A 91 -9.97 -2.43 -15.58
CA ARG A 91 -9.86 -1.35 -16.58
C ARG A 91 -11.19 -0.98 -17.21
N ASP A 92 -12.14 -1.92 -17.20
CA ASP A 92 -13.47 -1.71 -17.80
C ASP A 92 -14.43 -0.97 -16.84
N VAL A 93 -14.05 -0.79 -15.58
CA VAL A 93 -14.90 -0.18 -14.54
C VAL A 93 -14.28 1.03 -13.86
N ILE A 94 -13.03 1.37 -14.17
CA ILE A 94 -12.36 2.57 -13.64
C ILE A 94 -12.28 3.66 -14.71
N ALA A 95 -12.43 4.92 -14.27
CA ALA A 95 -12.14 6.06 -15.14
C ALA A 95 -10.62 6.20 -15.30
N PHE A 96 -10.16 6.49 -16.51
CA PHE A 96 -8.75 6.73 -16.83
C PHE A 96 -7.81 5.56 -16.51
N PRO A 97 -8.09 4.33 -17.03
CA PRO A 97 -7.22 3.18 -16.78
C PRO A 97 -5.82 3.41 -17.33
N LYS A 98 -4.82 3.02 -16.54
CA LYS A 98 -3.42 3.04 -16.97
C LYS A 98 -3.16 1.91 -17.97
N ILE A 99 -2.31 2.17 -18.97
CA ILE A 99 -1.81 1.14 -19.88
C ILE A 99 -0.57 0.43 -19.31
N LYS A 100 0.01 -0.48 -20.07
CA LYS A 100 1.05 -1.40 -19.57
C LYS A 100 2.31 -0.70 -19.03
N ASP A 101 2.64 0.45 -19.61
CA ASP A 101 3.77 1.31 -19.20
C ASP A 101 3.41 2.34 -18.11
N ALA A 102 2.24 2.16 -17.49
CA ALA A 102 1.68 3.05 -16.48
C ALA A 102 1.28 4.44 -16.97
N SER A 103 1.26 4.67 -18.29
CA SER A 103 0.79 5.94 -18.87
C SER A 103 -0.74 6.01 -18.95
N CYS A 104 -1.26 7.22 -19.03
CA CYS A 104 -2.69 7.51 -19.15
C CYS A 104 -2.97 8.15 -20.52
N LEU A 105 -3.67 7.44 -21.38
CA LEU A 105 -3.98 7.92 -22.74
C LEU A 105 -4.90 9.15 -22.75
N LEU A 106 -5.69 9.37 -21.70
CA LEU A 106 -6.59 10.52 -21.67
C LEU A 106 -5.88 11.81 -21.27
N THR A 107 -4.96 11.72 -20.31
CA THR A 107 -4.26 12.89 -19.75
C THR A 107 -2.86 13.08 -20.31
N ASP A 108 -2.42 12.16 -21.17
CA ASP A 108 -1.05 12.09 -21.70
C ASP A 108 0.03 12.10 -20.58
N ALA A 109 -0.30 11.49 -19.45
CA ALA A 109 0.61 11.39 -18.32
C ALA A 109 1.40 10.06 -18.38
N PRO A 110 2.68 10.02 -17.95
CA PRO A 110 3.47 11.15 -17.45
C PRO A 110 3.87 12.14 -18.55
N SER A 111 3.93 13.40 -18.23
CA SER A 111 4.38 14.47 -19.12
C SER A 111 5.51 15.27 -18.49
N PRO A 112 6.36 15.94 -19.28
CA PRO A 112 7.39 16.82 -18.74
C PRO A 112 6.79 17.91 -17.84
N VAL A 113 7.53 18.30 -16.82
CA VAL A 113 7.18 19.38 -15.91
C VAL A 113 8.08 20.60 -16.23
N ASP A 114 7.49 21.78 -16.20
CA ASP A 114 8.24 23.01 -16.45
C ASP A 114 9.32 23.24 -15.38
N ASP A 115 10.52 23.64 -15.82
CA ASP A 115 11.66 23.91 -14.94
C ASP A 115 11.33 24.97 -13.85
N ILE A 116 10.41 25.89 -14.13
CA ILE A 116 9.94 26.89 -13.18
C ILE A 116 9.24 26.24 -12.01
N GLN A 117 8.37 25.27 -12.25
CA GLN A 117 7.63 24.55 -11.22
C GLN A 117 8.56 23.68 -10.35
N LEU A 118 9.53 23.02 -10.98
CA LEU A 118 10.55 22.27 -10.26
C LEU A 118 11.37 23.18 -9.33
N LYS A 119 11.73 24.35 -9.83
CA LYS A 119 12.50 25.34 -9.08
C LYS A 119 11.74 25.92 -7.90
N GLU A 120 10.45 26.21 -8.06
CA GLU A 120 9.56 26.67 -6.96
C GLU A 120 9.43 25.63 -5.85
N LEU A 121 9.46 24.34 -6.19
CA LEU A 121 9.40 23.24 -5.24
C LEU A 121 10.75 22.83 -4.66
N GLY A 122 11.85 23.43 -5.13
CA GLY A 122 13.20 23.06 -4.74
C GLY A 122 13.62 21.65 -5.19
N ILE A 123 13.02 21.15 -6.28
CA ILE A 123 13.30 19.83 -6.86
C ILE A 123 14.35 19.97 -7.96
N LEU A 124 15.37 19.13 -7.89
CA LEU A 124 16.36 18.97 -8.96
C LEU A 124 16.13 17.62 -9.63
N VAL A 125 16.05 17.63 -10.97
CA VAL A 125 16.02 16.41 -11.77
C VAL A 125 17.45 16.07 -12.16
N GLU A 126 17.90 14.88 -11.78
CA GLU A 126 19.17 14.33 -12.25
C GLU A 126 19.02 14.01 -13.75
N LYS A 127 19.81 14.68 -14.59
CA LYS A 127 19.81 14.39 -16.05
C LYS A 127 20.60 13.10 -16.24
N ASP A 128 19.93 12.04 -16.68
CA ASP A 128 20.60 10.82 -17.07
C ASP A 128 21.65 11.13 -18.14
N GLN A 129 22.88 10.66 -17.92
CA GLN A 129 24.01 10.85 -18.85
C GLN A 129 23.88 9.91 -20.09
N ILE A 130 22.68 9.82 -20.69
CA ILE A 130 22.42 8.91 -21.81
C ILE A 130 22.27 9.68 -23.16
N GLU A 131 22.93 10.81 -23.31
CA GLU A 131 22.99 11.48 -24.63
C GLU A 131 24.40 11.93 -25.01
N GLU A 132 25.35 11.01 -25.07
CA GLU A 132 26.62 11.24 -25.79
C GLU A 132 27.08 9.96 -26.51
N GLU A 133 26.26 9.32 -27.30
CA GLU A 133 26.69 8.38 -28.35
C GLU A 133 25.67 8.38 -29.52
N GLN A 134 25.68 9.46 -30.33
CA GLN A 134 25.21 9.40 -31.71
C GLN A 134 26.19 10.13 -32.63
#